data_a3d54219d22950870111ee99e93d77f6
#
_entry.id   a3d54219d22950870111ee99e93d77f6
#
_cell.length_a   1.000
_cell.length_b   1.000
_cell.length_c   1.000
_cell.angle_alpha   90.00
_cell.angle_beta   90.00
_cell.angle_gamma   90.00
#
_symmetry.space_group_name_H-M   'P 1'
#
loop_
_entity.id
_entity.type
_entity.pdbx_description
1 polymer ?
#
loop_
_entity_poly.entity_id
_entity_poly.type
_entity_poly.pdbx_seq_one_letter_code
_entity_poly.pdbx_strand_id
1 'polypeptide(L)'
;MKTDIEIAQEAVKLPIKEVAESYGIVEDDLELYGKYKAKITDELWQQGKDRPDGKLVLVTAINPTPAGEGKTTTSIGLADALTRLGKKTMIALREPSLGPCFGIKGGAAGGGFAQVVPMEDLNLHFTGDFHAITSANNLLAALLDNHIQQGNALQIDTRQILWKRCLDMNDRVLRNIVVGLGAKADGVVREDHFVITVASEIMAILCLANDMNDLKKRLGKIIVAYNYAGEPVTAAQLNAVGAMAALLKD
;
A
#
# COMPACT_ATOMS: atom_id res chain seq x y z
N MET A 1 -9.30 29.95 -13.83
CA MET A 1 -9.91 28.77 -13.22
C MET A 1 -9.00 28.38 -12.06
N LYS A 2 -9.53 28.09 -10.86
CA LYS A 2 -8.70 27.68 -9.71
C LYS A 2 -8.06 26.33 -10.00
N THR A 3 -6.86 26.14 -9.49
CA THR A 3 -6.16 24.85 -9.52
C THR A 3 -6.77 23.87 -8.49
N ASP A 4 -6.50 22.58 -8.63
CA ASP A 4 -6.96 21.55 -7.68
C ASP A 4 -6.51 21.85 -6.25
N ILE A 5 -5.28 22.35 -6.08
CA ILE A 5 -4.72 22.73 -4.78
C ILE A 5 -5.48 23.91 -4.16
N GLU A 6 -5.74 24.96 -4.95
CA GLU A 6 -6.49 26.13 -4.46
C GLU A 6 -7.91 25.72 -4.01
N ILE A 7 -8.59 24.85 -4.78
CA ILE A 7 -9.90 24.34 -4.42
C ILE A 7 -9.84 23.53 -3.11
N ALA A 8 -8.86 22.64 -2.97
CA ALA A 8 -8.69 21.80 -1.78
C ALA A 8 -8.36 22.62 -0.52
N GLN A 9 -7.54 23.68 -0.65
CA GLN A 9 -7.16 24.53 0.46
C GLN A 9 -8.29 25.45 0.93
N GLU A 10 -9.14 25.90 0.03
CA GLU A 10 -10.33 26.69 0.35
C GLU A 10 -11.50 25.86 0.92
N ALA A 11 -11.46 24.52 0.75
CA ALA A 11 -12.53 23.66 1.21
C ALA A 11 -12.68 23.67 2.74
N VAL A 12 -13.91 23.83 3.20
CA VAL A 12 -14.24 23.70 4.63
C VAL A 12 -14.23 22.22 4.99
N LYS A 13 -13.26 21.83 5.83
CA LYS A 13 -13.09 20.43 6.25
C LYS A 13 -13.83 20.19 7.57
N LEU A 14 -14.65 19.16 7.62
CA LEU A 14 -15.23 18.67 8.86
C LEU A 14 -14.22 17.78 9.59
N PRO A 15 -14.19 17.82 10.95
CA PRO A 15 -13.44 16.85 11.74
C PRO A 15 -13.86 15.42 11.37
N ILE A 16 -12.89 14.49 11.32
CA ILE A 16 -13.18 13.10 10.93
C ILE A 16 -14.19 12.42 11.88
N LYS A 17 -14.23 12.82 13.15
CA LYS A 17 -15.21 12.33 14.11
C LYS A 17 -16.65 12.67 13.69
N GLU A 18 -16.89 13.90 13.26
CA GLU A 18 -18.20 14.34 12.79
C GLU A 18 -18.62 13.62 11.51
N VAL A 19 -17.64 13.39 10.60
CA VAL A 19 -17.89 12.60 9.38
C VAL A 19 -18.24 11.16 9.75
N ALA A 20 -17.50 10.52 10.63
CA ALA A 20 -17.73 9.15 11.06
C ALA A 20 -19.09 8.98 11.76
N GLU A 21 -19.45 9.92 12.65
CA GLU A 21 -20.74 9.93 13.35
C GLU A 21 -21.91 10.00 12.39
N SER A 22 -21.79 10.73 11.27
CA SER A 22 -22.83 10.78 10.24
C SER A 22 -23.12 9.43 9.58
N TYR A 23 -22.20 8.49 9.68
CA TYR A 23 -22.32 7.10 9.22
C TYR A 23 -22.63 6.12 10.37
N GLY A 24 -22.78 6.62 11.60
CA GLY A 24 -23.04 5.80 12.78
C GLY A 24 -21.81 5.10 13.36
N ILE A 25 -20.62 5.61 13.05
CA ILE A 25 -19.34 5.15 13.60
C ILE A 25 -19.01 6.04 14.80
N VAL A 26 -18.79 5.43 15.96
CA VAL A 26 -18.45 6.15 17.20
C VAL A 26 -16.94 6.38 17.30
N GLU A 27 -16.54 7.32 18.16
CA GLU A 27 -15.11 7.68 18.31
C GLU A 27 -14.23 6.49 18.74
N ASP A 28 -14.76 5.62 19.60
CA ASP A 28 -14.03 4.43 20.08
C ASP A 28 -13.70 3.41 18.97
N ASP A 29 -14.40 3.49 17.83
CA ASP A 29 -14.13 2.70 16.64
C ASP A 29 -13.12 3.35 15.68
N LEU A 30 -12.46 4.46 16.08
CA LEU A 30 -11.53 5.23 15.26
C LEU A 30 -10.14 5.31 15.87
N GLU A 31 -9.13 5.02 15.08
CA GLU A 31 -7.75 5.40 15.35
C GLU A 31 -7.43 6.71 14.63
N LEU A 32 -7.30 7.81 15.42
CA LEU A 32 -7.18 9.16 14.86
C LEU A 32 -5.76 9.45 14.35
N TYR A 33 -5.66 9.87 13.10
CA TYR A 33 -4.46 10.43 12.50
C TYR A 33 -4.62 11.94 12.32
N GLY A 34 -4.59 12.67 13.43
CA GLY A 34 -4.89 14.09 13.48
C GLY A 34 -6.40 14.37 13.42
N LYS A 35 -6.77 15.59 12.97
CA LYS A 35 -8.16 16.07 13.02
C LYS A 35 -9.05 15.54 11.90
N TYR A 36 -8.47 15.21 10.75
CA TYR A 36 -9.19 15.02 9.49
C TYR A 36 -9.05 13.62 8.89
N LYS A 37 -8.33 12.71 9.55
CA LYS A 37 -8.07 11.34 9.10
C LYS A 37 -8.23 10.37 10.27
N ALA A 38 -8.65 9.15 9.98
CA ALA A 38 -8.67 8.05 10.92
C ALA A 38 -8.59 6.71 10.20
N LYS A 39 -8.12 5.69 10.89
CA LYS A 39 -8.37 4.28 10.55
C LYS A 39 -9.59 3.79 11.33
N ILE A 40 -10.24 2.78 10.79
CA ILE A 40 -11.35 2.07 11.43
C ILE A 40 -10.77 0.87 12.17
N THR A 41 -11.22 0.62 13.40
CA THR A 41 -10.77 -0.51 14.21
C THR A 41 -11.23 -1.84 13.61
N ASP A 42 -10.48 -2.91 13.87
CA ASP A 42 -10.85 -4.27 13.46
C ASP A 42 -12.17 -4.72 14.12
N GLU A 43 -12.47 -4.24 15.33
CA GLU A 43 -13.69 -4.53 16.06
C GLU A 43 -14.93 -4.08 15.28
N LEU A 44 -14.91 -2.88 14.71
CA LEU A 44 -16.02 -2.38 13.90
C LEU A 44 -16.21 -3.25 12.62
N TRP A 45 -15.11 -3.64 11.99
CA TRP A 45 -15.15 -4.54 10.85
C TRP A 45 -15.78 -5.89 11.23
N GLN A 46 -15.36 -6.51 12.34
CA GLN A 46 -15.92 -7.78 12.80
C GLN A 46 -17.42 -7.69 13.13
N GLN A 47 -17.88 -6.57 13.71
CA GLN A 47 -19.30 -6.32 13.97
C GLN A 47 -20.13 -6.13 12.69
N GLY A 48 -19.50 -5.62 11.63
CA GLY A 48 -20.15 -5.29 10.37
C GLY A 48 -20.23 -6.42 9.35
N LYS A 49 -19.34 -7.40 9.41
CA LYS A 49 -19.12 -8.39 8.35
C LYS A 49 -20.33 -9.27 8.00
N ASP A 50 -21.24 -9.47 8.96
CA ASP A 50 -22.43 -10.30 8.77
C ASP A 50 -23.69 -9.46 8.45
N ARG A 51 -23.53 -8.14 8.27
CA ARG A 51 -24.65 -7.27 7.85
C ARG A 51 -24.91 -7.44 6.34
N PRO A 52 -26.15 -7.22 5.90
CA PRO A 52 -26.45 -7.23 4.47
C PRO A 52 -25.59 -6.23 3.69
N ASP A 53 -25.05 -6.66 2.57
CA ASP A 53 -24.24 -5.82 1.69
C ASP A 53 -25.07 -4.69 1.07
N GLY A 54 -24.46 -3.53 0.92
CA GLY A 54 -24.95 -2.45 0.11
C GLY A 54 -24.80 -2.74 -1.39
N LYS A 55 -25.30 -1.82 -2.23
CA LYS A 55 -25.07 -1.92 -3.68
C LYS A 55 -23.66 -1.50 -4.03
N LEU A 56 -22.89 -2.41 -4.62
CA LEU A 56 -21.54 -2.15 -5.12
C LEU A 56 -21.60 -1.59 -6.54
N VAL A 57 -20.93 -0.45 -6.76
CA VAL A 57 -20.72 0.14 -8.08
C VAL A 57 -19.23 0.19 -8.38
N LEU A 58 -18.78 -0.56 -9.38
CA LEU A 58 -17.38 -0.57 -9.82
C LEU A 58 -17.17 0.49 -10.91
N VAL A 59 -16.25 1.41 -10.67
CA VAL A 59 -15.75 2.37 -11.68
C VAL A 59 -14.40 1.90 -12.19
N THR A 60 -14.34 1.54 -13.47
CA THR A 60 -13.14 0.99 -14.10
C THR A 60 -12.92 1.60 -15.49
N ALA A 61 -11.80 1.25 -16.12
CA ALA A 61 -11.49 1.62 -17.51
C ALA A 61 -11.05 0.39 -18.30
N ILE A 62 -11.34 0.38 -19.59
CA ILE A 62 -11.00 -0.74 -20.49
C ILE A 62 -9.49 -0.84 -20.66
N ASN A 63 -8.80 0.28 -20.92
CA ASN A 63 -7.35 0.34 -21.14
C ASN A 63 -6.70 1.40 -20.25
N PRO A 64 -5.49 1.14 -19.75
CA PRO A 64 -4.70 2.16 -19.07
C PRO A 64 -4.14 3.18 -20.08
N THR A 65 -4.03 4.44 -19.66
CA THR A 65 -3.36 5.50 -20.43
C THR A 65 -2.27 6.17 -19.60
N PRO A 66 -1.25 6.77 -20.23
CA PRO A 66 -0.19 7.47 -19.50
C PRO A 66 -0.71 8.61 -18.60
N ALA A 67 -1.70 9.35 -19.06
CA ALA A 67 -2.28 10.49 -18.31
C ALA A 67 -3.33 10.09 -17.27
N GLY A 68 -3.75 8.81 -17.25
CA GLY A 68 -4.88 8.34 -16.44
C GLY A 68 -6.22 8.48 -17.16
N GLU A 69 -7.25 7.81 -16.63
CA GLU A 69 -8.56 7.66 -17.28
C GLU A 69 -9.70 8.38 -16.51
N GLY A 70 -9.36 9.09 -15.44
CA GLY A 70 -10.32 9.82 -14.62
C GLY A 70 -11.20 8.96 -13.70
N LYS A 71 -10.84 7.70 -13.44
CA LYS A 71 -11.62 6.78 -12.57
C LYS A 71 -11.90 7.39 -11.19
N THR A 72 -10.91 7.94 -10.53
CA THR A 72 -11.04 8.53 -9.20
C THR A 72 -11.97 9.73 -9.21
N THR A 73 -11.77 10.68 -10.14
CA THR A 73 -12.62 11.86 -10.28
C THR A 73 -14.08 11.48 -10.58
N THR A 74 -14.28 10.49 -11.45
CA THR A 74 -15.61 9.96 -11.76
C THR A 74 -16.27 9.31 -10.54
N SER A 75 -15.52 8.52 -9.77
CA SER A 75 -16.04 7.86 -8.56
C SER A 75 -16.47 8.89 -7.51
N ILE A 76 -15.66 9.93 -7.28
CA ILE A 76 -15.96 10.99 -6.31
C ILE A 76 -17.19 11.79 -6.79
N GLY A 77 -17.20 12.23 -8.04
CA GLY A 77 -18.35 12.98 -8.61
C GLY A 77 -19.66 12.18 -8.57
N LEU A 78 -19.59 10.86 -8.82
CA LEU A 78 -20.76 9.98 -8.69
C LEU A 78 -21.23 9.89 -7.23
N ALA A 79 -20.32 9.74 -6.27
CA ALA A 79 -20.65 9.68 -4.86
C ALA A 79 -21.27 10.98 -4.36
N ASP A 80 -20.72 12.12 -4.76
CA ASP A 80 -21.30 13.45 -4.48
C ASP A 80 -22.72 13.59 -5.03
N ALA A 81 -22.93 13.18 -6.27
CA ALA A 81 -24.26 13.22 -6.90
C ALA A 81 -25.25 12.32 -6.16
N LEU A 82 -24.87 11.10 -5.79
CA LEU A 82 -25.72 10.17 -5.05
C LEU A 82 -26.06 10.72 -3.65
N THR A 83 -25.08 11.31 -2.95
CA THR A 83 -25.29 11.93 -1.64
C THR A 83 -26.29 13.11 -1.73
N ARG A 84 -26.15 13.95 -2.76
CA ARG A 84 -27.13 15.06 -3.04
C ARG A 84 -28.54 14.56 -3.33
N LEU A 85 -28.66 13.35 -3.90
CA LEU A 85 -29.94 12.67 -4.11
C LEU A 85 -30.45 11.93 -2.85
N GLY A 86 -29.84 12.16 -1.68
CA GLY A 86 -30.25 11.58 -0.40
C GLY A 86 -29.87 10.10 -0.24
N LYS A 87 -28.92 9.57 -1.03
CA LYS A 87 -28.42 8.20 -0.87
C LYS A 87 -27.29 8.17 0.13
N LYS A 88 -27.30 7.18 1.01
CA LYS A 88 -26.12 6.87 1.87
C LYS A 88 -25.05 6.26 0.95
N THR A 89 -23.97 6.99 0.74
CA THR A 89 -22.91 6.61 -0.20
C THR A 89 -21.56 6.66 0.50
N MET A 90 -20.77 5.62 0.29
CA MET A 90 -19.37 5.55 0.72
C MET A 90 -18.51 5.24 -0.51
N ILE A 91 -17.36 5.88 -0.62
CA ILE A 91 -16.39 5.62 -1.69
C ILE A 91 -15.22 4.83 -1.12
N ALA A 92 -14.77 3.83 -1.88
CA ALA A 92 -13.53 3.10 -1.62
C ALA A 92 -12.56 3.42 -2.76
N LEU A 93 -11.56 4.23 -2.46
CA LEU A 93 -10.54 4.66 -3.39
C LEU A 93 -9.22 3.94 -3.11
N ARG A 94 -8.39 3.84 -4.13
CA ARG A 94 -7.03 3.35 -3.98
C ARG A 94 -6.17 4.45 -3.39
N GLU A 95 -5.35 4.13 -2.39
CA GLU A 95 -4.34 5.03 -1.86
C GLU A 95 -3.30 5.36 -2.95
N PRO A 96 -2.88 6.63 -3.10
CA PRO A 96 -1.90 7.02 -4.10
C PRO A 96 -0.48 6.65 -3.69
N SER A 97 0.29 6.17 -4.66
CA SER A 97 1.74 6.00 -4.54
C SER A 97 2.45 7.33 -4.86
N LEU A 98 3.55 7.61 -4.17
CA LEU A 98 4.32 8.86 -4.35
C LEU A 98 4.87 9.00 -5.77
N GLY A 99 5.33 7.92 -6.38
CA GLY A 99 5.84 7.96 -7.74
C GLY A 99 4.84 8.51 -8.76
N PRO A 100 3.64 7.95 -8.89
CA PRO A 100 2.57 8.54 -9.71
C PRO A 100 2.11 9.92 -9.27
N CYS A 101 2.11 10.20 -7.97
CA CYS A 101 1.70 11.50 -7.42
C CYS A 101 2.60 12.65 -7.93
N PHE A 102 3.91 12.44 -7.94
CA PHE A 102 4.90 13.37 -8.48
C PHE A 102 5.16 13.19 -9.99
N GLY A 103 4.46 12.27 -10.64
CA GLY A 103 4.56 12.00 -12.07
C GLY A 103 3.44 12.66 -12.89
N ILE A 104 3.32 12.24 -14.14
CA ILE A 104 2.31 12.75 -15.10
C ILE A 104 0.88 12.48 -14.63
N LYS A 105 0.64 11.38 -13.90
CA LYS A 105 -0.70 11.02 -13.42
C LYS A 105 -1.20 11.89 -12.28
N GLY A 106 -0.29 12.51 -11.51
CA GLY A 106 -0.65 13.26 -10.31
C GLY A 106 -1.19 12.38 -9.18
N GLY A 107 -1.86 13.02 -8.20
CA GLY A 107 -2.42 12.35 -7.03
C GLY A 107 -3.69 11.56 -7.32
N ALA A 108 -4.22 10.88 -6.30
CA ALA A 108 -5.42 10.06 -6.38
C ALA A 108 -6.57 10.58 -5.49
N ALA A 109 -6.53 11.85 -5.09
CA ALA A 109 -7.60 12.52 -4.34
C ALA A 109 -8.72 13.08 -5.21
N GLY A 110 -8.68 12.88 -6.54
CA GLY A 110 -9.61 13.47 -7.49
C GLY A 110 -9.09 14.75 -8.11
N GLY A 111 -9.97 15.59 -8.68
CA GLY A 111 -9.62 16.86 -9.31
C GLY A 111 -10.81 17.80 -9.43
N GLY A 112 -10.51 19.11 -9.60
CA GLY A 112 -11.52 20.15 -9.58
C GLY A 112 -12.33 20.14 -8.29
N PHE A 113 -13.66 20.20 -8.40
CA PHE A 113 -14.56 20.09 -7.25
C PHE A 113 -14.89 18.65 -6.84
N ALA A 114 -14.48 17.66 -7.65
CA ALA A 114 -14.61 16.24 -7.31
C ALA A 114 -13.31 15.74 -6.63
N GLN A 115 -13.09 16.18 -5.38
CA GLN A 115 -11.91 15.86 -4.59
C GLN A 115 -12.27 15.33 -3.20
N VAL A 116 -11.40 14.46 -2.66
CA VAL A 116 -11.39 14.11 -1.23
C VAL A 116 -10.35 14.97 -0.54
N VAL A 117 -10.72 15.55 0.60
CA VAL A 117 -9.85 16.41 1.41
C VAL A 117 -9.59 15.78 2.79
N PRO A 118 -8.41 16.01 3.41
CA PRO A 118 -7.30 16.87 2.98
C PRO A 118 -6.46 16.25 1.85
N MET A 119 -6.41 16.91 0.70
CA MET A 119 -5.80 16.37 -0.52
C MET A 119 -4.29 16.08 -0.36
N GLU A 120 -3.55 17.03 0.23
CA GLU A 120 -2.11 16.90 0.40
C GLU A 120 -1.75 15.69 1.27
N ASP A 121 -2.45 15.52 2.39
CA ASP A 121 -2.24 14.40 3.31
C ASP A 121 -2.52 13.05 2.62
N LEU A 122 -3.62 12.99 1.86
CA LEU A 122 -4.02 11.77 1.15
C LEU A 122 -3.02 11.40 0.06
N ASN A 123 -2.46 12.39 -0.64
CA ASN A 123 -1.54 12.16 -1.75
C ASN A 123 -0.11 11.87 -1.31
N LEU A 124 0.27 12.16 -0.07
CA LEU A 124 1.64 11.98 0.42
C LEU A 124 1.77 10.72 1.29
N HIS A 125 1.68 10.87 2.58
CA HIS A 125 1.92 9.75 3.50
C HIS A 125 0.66 9.22 4.19
N PHE A 126 -0.47 9.77 3.92
CA PHE A 126 -1.81 9.47 4.44
C PHE A 126 -1.82 8.95 5.89
N THR A 127 -1.84 7.63 6.08
CA THR A 127 -1.74 6.95 7.38
C THR A 127 -0.46 6.13 7.54
N GLY A 128 0.47 6.19 6.57
CA GLY A 128 1.78 5.56 6.65
C GLY A 128 1.85 4.13 6.10
N ASP A 129 0.77 3.61 5.51
CA ASP A 129 0.69 2.23 5.04
C ASP A 129 1.75 1.89 3.98
N PHE A 130 1.99 2.77 3.01
CA PHE A 130 3.06 2.56 2.01
C PHE A 130 4.45 2.52 2.63
N HIS A 131 4.70 3.30 3.68
CA HIS A 131 5.95 3.25 4.41
C HIS A 131 6.11 1.93 5.15
N ALA A 132 5.06 1.43 5.79
CA ALA A 132 5.03 0.13 6.45
C ALA A 132 5.30 -1.00 5.45
N ILE A 133 4.63 -0.99 4.29
CA ILE A 133 4.82 -1.96 3.21
C ILE A 133 6.25 -1.93 2.69
N THR A 134 6.81 -0.74 2.41
CA THR A 134 8.20 -0.56 1.98
C THR A 134 9.17 -1.15 3.01
N SER A 135 8.94 -0.86 4.29
CA SER A 135 9.78 -1.36 5.40
C SER A 135 9.72 -2.88 5.51
N ALA A 136 8.53 -3.48 5.46
CA ALA A 136 8.36 -4.94 5.52
C ALA A 136 9.01 -5.64 4.32
N ASN A 137 8.86 -5.08 3.12
CA ASN A 137 9.49 -5.63 1.91
C ASN A 137 11.02 -5.60 1.97
N ASN A 138 11.58 -4.47 2.40
CA ASN A 138 13.02 -4.30 2.47
C ASN A 138 13.63 -5.04 3.65
N LEU A 139 12.90 -5.24 4.75
CA LEU A 139 13.30 -6.11 5.84
C LEU A 139 13.50 -7.55 5.33
N LEU A 140 12.56 -8.09 4.55
CA LEU A 140 12.70 -9.43 3.99
C LEU A 140 13.93 -9.54 3.07
N ALA A 141 14.19 -8.52 2.24
CA ALA A 141 15.38 -8.46 1.41
C ALA A 141 16.68 -8.43 2.23
N ALA A 142 16.69 -7.65 3.32
CA ALA A 142 17.86 -7.59 4.22
C ALA A 142 18.09 -8.90 4.98
N LEU A 143 17.01 -9.57 5.43
CA LEU A 143 17.11 -10.88 6.09
C LEU A 143 17.63 -11.97 5.14
N LEU A 144 17.20 -11.94 3.88
CA LEU A 144 17.70 -12.83 2.84
C LEU A 144 19.23 -12.65 2.64
N ASP A 145 19.69 -11.41 2.45
CA ASP A 145 21.10 -11.13 2.28
C ASP A 145 21.92 -11.48 3.53
N ASN A 146 21.39 -11.18 4.71
CA ASN A 146 22.05 -11.56 5.96
C ASN A 146 22.14 -13.09 6.12
N HIS A 147 21.08 -13.84 5.74
CA HIS A 147 21.12 -15.30 5.76
C HIS A 147 22.24 -15.86 4.88
N ILE A 148 22.39 -15.33 3.67
CA ILE A 148 23.48 -15.73 2.75
C ILE A 148 24.84 -15.39 3.35
N GLN A 149 25.00 -14.20 3.92
CA GLN A 149 26.24 -13.72 4.54
C GLN A 149 26.64 -14.53 5.77
N GLN A 150 25.69 -15.00 6.58
CA GLN A 150 25.90 -15.74 7.83
C GLN A 150 26.01 -17.27 7.64
N GLY A 151 26.39 -17.72 6.46
CA GLY A 151 26.71 -19.13 6.19
C GLY A 151 25.70 -19.87 5.33
N ASN A 152 24.62 -19.20 4.88
CA ASN A 152 23.68 -19.72 3.89
C ASN A 152 23.18 -21.16 4.19
N ALA A 153 22.68 -21.40 5.38
CA ALA A 153 22.23 -22.72 5.83
C ALA A 153 21.13 -23.33 4.92
N LEU A 154 20.32 -22.47 4.25
CA LEU A 154 19.31 -22.90 3.29
C LEU A 154 19.87 -23.15 1.89
N GLN A 155 21.18 -22.99 1.70
CA GLN A 155 21.88 -23.19 0.42
C GLN A 155 21.26 -22.41 -0.75
N ILE A 156 20.87 -21.17 -0.50
CA ILE A 156 20.29 -20.27 -1.52
C ILE A 156 21.29 -20.06 -2.65
N ASP A 157 20.86 -20.30 -3.92
CA ASP A 157 21.62 -19.92 -5.10
C ASP A 157 21.49 -18.41 -5.32
N THR A 158 22.59 -17.68 -5.13
CA THR A 158 22.62 -16.22 -5.26
C THR A 158 22.28 -15.71 -6.65
N ARG A 159 22.26 -16.60 -7.67
CA ARG A 159 21.82 -16.30 -9.03
C ARG A 159 20.31 -16.50 -9.23
N GLN A 160 19.62 -17.07 -8.25
CA GLN A 160 18.19 -17.39 -8.29
C GLN A 160 17.40 -16.69 -7.18
N ILE A 161 17.81 -15.47 -6.82
CA ILE A 161 17.08 -14.61 -5.90
C ILE A 161 15.95 -13.91 -6.66
N LEU A 162 14.72 -14.18 -6.23
CA LEU A 162 13.50 -13.60 -6.80
C LEU A 162 13.09 -12.33 -6.09
N TRP A 163 13.30 -12.28 -4.76
CA TRP A 163 12.84 -11.17 -3.94
C TRP A 163 13.64 -9.90 -4.21
N LYS A 164 12.93 -8.79 -4.47
CA LYS A 164 13.52 -7.50 -4.81
C LYS A 164 13.20 -6.47 -3.73
N ARG A 165 14.06 -5.45 -3.64
CA ARG A 165 13.79 -4.27 -2.82
C ARG A 165 12.70 -3.42 -3.45
N CYS A 166 12.09 -2.54 -2.67
CA CYS A 166 11.13 -1.57 -3.20
C CYS A 166 11.41 -0.16 -2.71
N LEU A 167 10.92 0.79 -3.49
CA LEU A 167 10.92 2.22 -3.19
C LEU A 167 9.64 2.81 -3.77
N ASP A 168 8.91 3.63 -2.99
CA ASP A 168 7.67 4.24 -3.49
C ASP A 168 7.93 5.48 -4.35
N MET A 169 8.78 5.30 -5.36
CA MET A 169 9.15 6.34 -6.31
C MET A 169 9.41 5.74 -7.70
N ASN A 170 9.08 6.47 -8.75
CA ASN A 170 9.47 6.10 -10.12
C ASN A 170 10.93 6.50 -10.36
N ASP A 171 11.86 5.60 -10.04
CA ASP A 171 13.28 5.83 -10.27
C ASP A 171 13.81 4.89 -11.36
N ARG A 172 14.16 5.49 -12.48
CA ARG A 172 14.67 4.78 -13.67
C ARG A 172 16.04 4.17 -13.44
N VAL A 173 16.87 4.80 -12.63
CA VAL A 173 18.24 4.38 -12.36
C VAL A 173 18.29 3.10 -11.52
N LEU A 174 17.27 2.87 -10.70
CA LEU A 174 17.18 1.70 -9.84
C LEU A 174 16.59 0.44 -10.53
N ARG A 175 16.34 0.49 -11.84
CA ARG A 175 15.76 -0.65 -12.59
C ARG A 175 16.75 -1.77 -12.86
N ASN A 176 18.04 -1.44 -12.96
CA ASN A 176 19.12 -2.42 -13.09
C ASN A 176 20.31 -1.87 -12.33
N ILE A 177 20.67 -2.52 -11.24
CA ILE A 177 21.75 -2.11 -10.35
C ILE A 177 22.62 -3.31 -9.98
N VAL A 178 23.80 -3.04 -9.46
CA VAL A 178 24.65 -4.05 -8.84
C VAL A 178 24.66 -3.78 -7.32
N VAL A 179 24.37 -4.81 -6.53
CA VAL A 179 24.42 -4.77 -5.06
C VAL A 179 25.58 -5.61 -4.54
N GLY A 180 25.95 -5.39 -3.26
CA GLY A 180 26.99 -6.15 -2.59
C GLY A 180 28.41 -5.81 -3.05
N LEU A 181 28.61 -4.63 -3.69
CA LEU A 181 29.94 -4.15 -4.06
C LEU A 181 30.73 -3.74 -2.80
N GLY A 182 32.03 -4.10 -2.77
CA GLY A 182 32.92 -3.74 -1.69
C GLY A 182 33.69 -4.93 -1.15
N ALA A 183 33.88 -4.99 0.17
CA ALA A 183 34.62 -6.06 0.85
C ALA A 183 33.71 -7.26 1.16
N LYS A 184 34.28 -8.34 1.68
CA LYS A 184 33.55 -9.56 2.07
C LYS A 184 32.35 -9.29 2.99
N ALA A 185 32.42 -8.24 3.81
CA ALA A 185 31.36 -7.84 4.73
C ALA A 185 30.16 -7.19 4.04
N ASP A 186 30.30 -6.74 2.78
CA ASP A 186 29.30 -6.00 2.05
C ASP A 186 28.30 -6.90 1.29
N GLY A 187 28.46 -8.22 1.41
CA GLY A 187 27.56 -9.22 0.82
C GLY A 187 28.08 -9.85 -0.45
N VAL A 188 27.17 -10.45 -1.23
CA VAL A 188 27.49 -11.13 -2.50
C VAL A 188 27.13 -10.22 -3.67
N VAL A 189 28.12 -9.97 -4.54
CA VAL A 189 27.93 -9.12 -5.73
C VAL A 189 26.95 -9.81 -6.69
N ARG A 190 25.86 -9.10 -7.02
CA ARG A 190 24.89 -9.58 -7.99
C ARG A 190 24.12 -8.42 -8.64
N GLU A 191 23.50 -8.70 -9.77
CA GLU A 191 22.50 -7.82 -10.35
C GLU A 191 21.23 -7.85 -9.51
N ASP A 192 20.60 -6.68 -9.34
CA ASP A 192 19.34 -6.52 -8.63
C ASP A 192 18.56 -5.34 -9.23
N HIS A 193 17.35 -5.07 -8.68
CA HIS A 193 16.57 -3.89 -9.03
C HIS A 193 15.60 -3.53 -7.90
N PHE A 194 15.05 -2.32 -7.97
CA PHE A 194 13.96 -1.88 -7.10
C PHE A 194 12.64 -1.90 -7.86
N VAL A 195 11.61 -2.48 -7.26
CA VAL A 195 10.23 -2.32 -7.73
C VAL A 195 9.59 -1.13 -7.02
N ILE A 196 8.54 -0.55 -7.60
CA ILE A 196 7.75 0.46 -6.88
C ILE A 196 6.91 -0.25 -5.81
N THR A 197 6.76 0.36 -4.64
CA THR A 197 6.09 -0.25 -3.47
C THR A 197 4.71 -0.80 -3.78
N VAL A 198 3.91 -0.11 -4.59
CA VAL A 198 2.55 -0.56 -4.99
C VAL A 198 2.55 -1.85 -5.82
N ALA A 199 3.66 -2.21 -6.44
CA ALA A 199 3.80 -3.44 -7.21
C ALA A 199 4.43 -4.59 -6.40
N SER A 200 4.73 -4.38 -5.12
CA SER A 200 5.27 -5.41 -4.25
C SER A 200 4.23 -6.49 -3.95
N GLU A 201 4.69 -7.71 -3.74
CA GLU A 201 3.83 -8.82 -3.29
C GLU A 201 3.24 -8.56 -1.90
N ILE A 202 3.96 -7.81 -1.03
CA ILE A 202 3.47 -7.39 0.30
C ILE A 202 2.19 -6.57 0.15
N MET A 203 2.15 -5.62 -0.79
CA MET A 203 0.94 -4.83 -1.05
C MET A 203 -0.24 -5.71 -1.43
N ALA A 204 -0.04 -6.67 -2.34
CA ALA A 204 -1.10 -7.59 -2.74
C ALA A 204 -1.58 -8.48 -1.58
N ILE A 205 -0.66 -8.97 -0.77
CA ILE A 205 -0.98 -9.79 0.41
C ILE A 205 -1.78 -8.98 1.42
N LEU A 206 -1.37 -7.75 1.75
CA LEU A 206 -2.06 -6.89 2.70
C LEU A 206 -3.50 -6.60 2.25
N CYS A 207 -3.69 -6.28 0.96
CA CYS A 207 -5.01 -6.03 0.38
C CYS A 207 -5.95 -7.25 0.38
N LEU A 208 -5.42 -8.48 0.47
CA LEU A 208 -6.18 -9.72 0.36
C LEU A 208 -6.28 -10.50 1.68
N ALA A 209 -5.55 -10.08 2.70
CA ALA A 209 -5.59 -10.72 4.02
C ALA A 209 -6.90 -10.39 4.74
N ASN A 210 -7.48 -11.40 5.40
CA ASN A 210 -8.74 -11.25 6.13
C ASN A 210 -8.52 -10.87 7.60
N ASP A 211 -7.38 -11.23 8.16
CA ASP A 211 -6.98 -10.96 9.54
C ASP A 211 -5.47 -11.14 9.70
N MET A 212 -4.95 -10.87 10.88
CA MET A 212 -3.52 -10.99 11.20
C MET A 212 -2.99 -12.42 11.03
N ASN A 213 -3.79 -13.45 11.27
CA ASN A 213 -3.36 -14.85 11.11
C ASN A 213 -3.26 -15.22 9.63
N ASP A 214 -4.23 -14.79 8.82
CA ASP A 214 -4.20 -14.97 7.36
C ASP A 214 -3.04 -14.17 6.75
N LEU A 215 -2.79 -12.94 7.22
CA LEU A 215 -1.63 -12.14 6.82
C LEU A 215 -0.32 -12.92 7.06
N LYS A 216 -0.09 -13.39 8.27
CA LYS A 216 1.12 -14.18 8.61
C LYS A 216 1.26 -15.44 7.75
N LYS A 217 0.15 -16.15 7.52
CA LYS A 217 0.13 -17.34 6.67
C LYS A 217 0.51 -17.05 5.23
N ARG A 218 0.03 -15.95 4.67
CA ARG A 218 0.35 -15.50 3.30
C ARG A 218 1.80 -15.02 3.21
N LEU A 219 2.25 -14.17 4.12
CA LEU A 219 3.65 -13.72 4.20
C LEU A 219 4.63 -14.88 4.26
N GLY A 220 4.31 -15.92 5.04
CA GLY A 220 5.16 -17.10 5.17
C GLY A 220 5.35 -17.91 3.89
N LYS A 221 4.42 -17.81 2.95
CA LYS A 221 4.45 -18.52 1.65
C LYS A 221 5.22 -17.78 0.57
N ILE A 222 5.62 -16.55 0.78
CA ILE A 222 6.42 -15.78 -0.19
C ILE A 222 7.67 -16.58 -0.56
N ILE A 223 7.88 -16.84 -1.84
CA ILE A 223 9.08 -17.48 -2.35
C ILE A 223 10.10 -16.38 -2.60
N VAL A 224 11.21 -16.40 -1.87
CA VAL A 224 12.25 -15.38 -1.95
C VAL A 224 13.39 -15.73 -2.90
N ALA A 225 13.66 -17.03 -3.07
CA ALA A 225 14.75 -17.55 -3.90
C ALA A 225 14.54 -19.03 -4.18
N TYR A 226 15.43 -19.61 -4.99
CA TYR A 226 15.62 -21.07 -5.08
C TYR A 226 17.00 -21.44 -4.49
N ASN A 227 17.08 -22.64 -3.92
CA ASN A 227 18.34 -23.20 -3.45
C ASN A 227 19.11 -23.93 -4.58
N TYR A 228 20.32 -24.39 -4.32
CA TYR A 228 21.14 -25.11 -5.32
C TYR A 228 20.54 -26.44 -5.79
N ALA A 229 19.58 -26.99 -5.05
CA ALA A 229 18.80 -28.17 -5.45
C ALA A 229 17.58 -27.82 -6.33
N GLY A 230 17.33 -26.52 -6.57
CA GLY A 230 16.17 -26.05 -7.33
C GLY A 230 14.88 -26.00 -6.52
N GLU A 231 14.95 -26.09 -5.20
CA GLU A 231 13.78 -26.03 -4.32
C GLU A 231 13.49 -24.59 -3.91
N PRO A 232 12.22 -24.19 -3.77
CA PRO A 232 11.86 -22.84 -3.35
C PRO A 232 12.23 -22.60 -1.88
N VAL A 233 12.79 -21.44 -1.61
CA VAL A 233 13.04 -20.92 -0.27
C VAL A 233 12.01 -19.84 0.04
N THR A 234 11.38 -19.94 1.22
CA THR A 234 10.27 -19.07 1.61
C THR A 234 10.64 -18.10 2.73
N ALA A 235 9.84 -17.04 2.89
CA ALA A 235 9.98 -16.08 3.99
C ALA A 235 9.83 -16.75 5.38
N ALA A 236 9.02 -17.82 5.49
CA ALA A 236 8.91 -18.59 6.72
C ALA A 236 10.23 -19.28 7.11
N GLN A 237 10.96 -19.83 6.14
CA GLN A 237 12.27 -20.47 6.38
C GLN A 237 13.35 -19.47 6.81
N LEU A 238 13.20 -18.19 6.44
CA LEU A 238 14.03 -17.09 6.90
C LEU A 238 13.62 -16.53 8.27
N ASN A 239 12.57 -17.08 8.90
CA ASN A 239 11.99 -16.56 10.15
C ASN A 239 11.55 -15.08 10.08
N ALA A 240 11.17 -14.58 8.88
CA ALA A 240 10.88 -13.18 8.64
C ALA A 240 9.45 -12.78 9.02
N VAL A 241 8.52 -13.74 9.07
CA VAL A 241 7.07 -13.51 9.13
C VAL A 241 6.64 -12.65 10.32
N GLY A 242 7.17 -12.93 11.51
CA GLY A 242 6.80 -12.20 12.72
C GLY A 242 7.17 -10.72 12.67
N ALA A 243 8.40 -10.42 12.21
CA ALA A 243 8.88 -9.06 12.07
C ALA A 243 8.16 -8.28 10.96
N MET A 244 7.88 -8.93 9.83
CA MET A 244 7.08 -8.32 8.74
C MET A 244 5.66 -8.02 9.22
N ALA A 245 5.00 -8.96 9.90
CA ALA A 245 3.66 -8.76 10.42
C ALA A 245 3.60 -7.64 11.50
N ALA A 246 4.65 -7.50 12.30
CA ALA A 246 4.74 -6.41 13.28
C ALA A 246 4.84 -5.03 12.63
N LEU A 247 5.46 -4.91 11.45
CA LEU A 247 5.52 -3.67 10.66
C LEU A 247 4.19 -3.33 9.96
N LEU A 248 3.32 -4.34 9.79
CA LEU A 248 2.08 -4.23 9.01
C LEU A 248 0.81 -4.29 9.89
N LYS A 249 0.96 -4.27 11.20
CA LYS A 249 -0.19 -4.53 12.09
C LYS A 249 -1.13 -3.33 12.25
N ASP A 250 -0.64 -2.11 12.05
CA ASP A 250 -1.38 -0.84 12.25
C ASP A 250 -1.86 -0.22 10.94
#